data_82b9f0823ec131e4f1297c49dd46095c
#
_entry.id   82b9f0823ec131e4f1297c49dd46095c
#
_cell.length_a   1.000
_cell.length_b   1.000
_cell.length_c   1.000
_cell.angle_alpha   90.00
_cell.angle_beta   90.00
_cell.angle_gamma   90.00
#
_symmetry.space_group_name_H-M   'P 1'
#
loop_
_entity.id
_entity.type
_entity.pdbx_description
1 polymer ?
#
loop_
_entity_poly.entity_id
_entity_poly.type
_entity_poly.pdbx_seq_one_letter_code
_entity_poly.pdbx_strand_id
1 'polypeptide(L)'
;MEDLCKIRDVYRAIAEFETQFMQQYNLSLNEGMLLCTLLNTPRLTSGEIAEALGLTCSNTSELIRSVEEKKLIARIIGKVDKRQMHFSLTAEGKEQITAIKSTTHEMPELLQQIVGLLEK
;
A
#
# COMPACT_ATOMS: atom_id res chain seq x y z
N MET A 1 25.80 -15.23 9.58
CA MET A 1 24.88 -14.25 10.16
C MET A 1 23.74 -14.99 10.82
N GLU A 2 23.62 -14.85 12.12
CA GLU A 2 22.63 -15.59 12.90
C GLU A 2 21.19 -15.09 12.70
N ASP A 3 21.06 -13.86 12.20
CA ASP A 3 19.74 -13.24 12.06
C ASP A 3 18.96 -13.67 10.83
N LEU A 4 19.59 -14.40 9.91
CA LEU A 4 18.93 -14.81 8.67
C LEU A 4 17.68 -15.63 8.90
N CYS A 5 17.69 -16.53 9.87
CA CYS A 5 16.51 -17.34 10.17
C CYS A 5 15.38 -16.50 10.77
N LYS A 6 15.75 -15.47 11.54
CA LYS A 6 14.76 -14.55 12.10
C LYS A 6 14.14 -13.67 11.01
N ILE A 7 14.97 -13.22 10.06
CA ILE A 7 14.47 -12.47 8.91
C ILE A 7 13.50 -13.32 8.09
N ARG A 8 13.83 -14.59 7.87
CA ARG A 8 12.95 -15.52 7.20
C ARG A 8 11.58 -15.60 7.91
N ASP A 9 11.60 -15.65 9.24
CA ASP A 9 10.36 -15.73 10.01
C ASP A 9 9.50 -14.48 9.83
N VAL A 10 10.13 -13.30 9.72
CA VAL A 10 9.43 -12.05 9.43
C VAL A 10 8.80 -12.10 8.03
N TYR A 11 9.56 -12.55 7.03
CA TYR A 11 9.02 -12.71 5.67
C TYR A 11 7.80 -13.63 5.64
N ARG A 12 7.89 -14.75 6.36
CA ARG A 12 6.77 -15.71 6.39
C ARG A 12 5.53 -15.11 7.04
N ALA A 13 5.71 -14.35 8.10
CA ALA A 13 4.60 -13.68 8.77
C ALA A 13 3.93 -12.66 7.85
N ILE A 14 4.73 -11.90 7.10
CA ILE A 14 4.20 -10.94 6.12
C ILE A 14 3.44 -11.65 5.00
N ALA A 15 4.02 -12.73 4.46
CA ALA A 15 3.38 -13.49 3.38
C ALA A 15 2.04 -14.11 3.83
N GLU A 16 1.99 -14.59 5.06
CA GLU A 16 0.76 -15.13 5.63
C GLU A 16 -0.32 -14.05 5.75
N PHE A 17 0.06 -12.89 6.27
CA PHE A 17 -0.87 -11.78 6.38
C PHE A 17 -1.34 -11.30 5.00
N GLU A 18 -0.44 -11.25 4.03
CA GLU A 18 -0.79 -10.86 2.65
C GLU A 18 -1.83 -11.79 2.04
N THR A 19 -1.70 -13.10 2.28
CA THR A 19 -2.67 -14.07 1.78
C THR A 19 -4.06 -13.79 2.35
N GLN A 20 -4.15 -13.54 3.66
CA GLN A 20 -5.41 -13.23 4.32
C GLN A 20 -5.99 -11.92 3.81
N PHE A 21 -5.15 -10.91 3.66
CA PHE A 21 -5.55 -9.59 3.18
C PHE A 21 -6.13 -9.67 1.75
N MET A 22 -5.45 -10.42 0.88
CA MET A 22 -5.91 -10.63 -0.50
C MET A 22 -7.26 -11.34 -0.53
N GLN A 23 -7.45 -12.35 0.30
CA GLN A 23 -8.71 -13.08 0.38
C GLN A 23 -9.86 -12.19 0.85
N GLN A 24 -9.57 -11.30 1.79
CA GLN A 24 -10.60 -10.46 2.40
C GLN A 24 -10.96 -9.26 1.52
N TYR A 25 -9.97 -8.63 0.89
CA TYR A 25 -10.17 -7.35 0.20
C TYR A 25 -9.92 -7.39 -1.30
N ASN A 26 -9.41 -8.49 -1.83
CA ASN A 26 -8.95 -8.59 -3.22
C ASN A 26 -7.91 -7.51 -3.56
N LEU A 27 -7.04 -7.24 -2.60
CA LEU A 27 -5.93 -6.30 -2.73
C LEU A 27 -4.66 -6.95 -2.21
N SER A 28 -3.54 -6.70 -2.89
CA SER A 28 -2.23 -7.04 -2.33
C SER A 28 -1.89 -6.05 -1.20
N LEU A 29 -0.89 -6.38 -0.38
CA LEU A 29 -0.44 -5.43 0.64
C LEU A 29 0.09 -4.14 0.01
N ASN A 30 0.82 -4.24 -1.11
CA ASN A 30 1.30 -3.04 -1.80
C ASN A 30 0.15 -2.17 -2.28
N GLU A 31 -0.93 -2.78 -2.77
CA GLU A 31 -2.11 -2.03 -3.17
C GLU A 31 -2.76 -1.33 -1.98
N GLY A 32 -2.91 -2.03 -0.87
CA GLY A 32 -3.43 -1.43 0.36
C GLY A 32 -2.55 -0.31 0.88
N MET A 33 -1.23 -0.50 0.86
CA MET A 33 -0.29 0.51 1.30
C MET A 33 -0.32 1.76 0.41
N LEU A 34 -0.51 1.58 -0.90
CA LEU A 34 -0.67 2.71 -1.81
C LEU A 34 -1.91 3.53 -1.44
N LEU A 35 -3.03 2.87 -1.22
CA LEU A 35 -4.26 3.56 -0.82
C LEU A 35 -4.08 4.31 0.51
N CYS A 36 -3.42 3.69 1.47
CA CYS A 36 -3.13 4.31 2.76
C CYS A 36 -2.24 5.55 2.59
N THR A 37 -1.22 5.45 1.75
CA THR A 37 -0.29 6.56 1.46
C THR A 37 -1.05 7.73 0.85
N LEU A 38 -1.95 7.47 -0.12
CA LEU A 38 -2.74 8.51 -0.75
C LEU A 38 -3.82 9.09 0.16
N LEU A 39 -4.24 8.35 1.16
CA LEU A 39 -5.16 8.89 2.17
C LEU A 39 -4.46 9.94 3.03
N ASN A 40 -3.20 9.68 3.39
CA ASN A 40 -2.40 10.60 4.20
C ASN A 40 -1.83 11.77 3.39
N THR A 41 -1.49 11.54 2.13
CA THR A 41 -0.95 12.56 1.22
C THR A 41 -1.77 12.50 -0.07
N PRO A 42 -2.78 13.36 -0.21
CA PRO A 42 -3.83 13.18 -1.24
C PRO A 42 -3.40 13.23 -2.70
N ARG A 43 -2.22 13.74 -3.00
CA ARG A 43 -1.74 13.84 -4.39
C ARG A 43 -0.28 13.52 -4.45
N LEU A 44 0.07 12.48 -5.21
CA LEU A 44 1.47 12.06 -5.37
C LEU A 44 1.76 11.72 -6.83
N THR A 45 2.97 12.01 -7.26
CA THR A 45 3.48 11.54 -8.56
C THR A 45 3.90 10.08 -8.41
N SER A 46 4.13 9.40 -9.55
CA SER A 46 4.61 8.01 -9.52
C SER A 46 5.97 7.90 -8.84
N GLY A 47 6.85 8.87 -9.02
CA GLY A 47 8.15 8.89 -8.35
C GLY A 47 8.02 9.01 -6.83
N GLU A 48 7.12 9.87 -6.38
CA GLU A 48 6.85 10.04 -4.95
C GLU A 48 6.25 8.76 -4.33
N ILE A 49 5.38 8.08 -5.09
CA ILE A 49 4.81 6.80 -4.65
C ILE A 49 5.91 5.75 -4.54
N ALA A 50 6.78 5.66 -5.54
CA ALA A 50 7.90 4.70 -5.54
C ALA A 50 8.78 4.91 -4.31
N GLU A 51 9.11 6.17 -4.01
CA GLU A 51 9.92 6.50 -2.85
C GLU A 51 9.22 6.15 -1.54
N ALA A 52 7.94 6.50 -1.42
CA ALA A 52 7.17 6.23 -0.21
C ALA A 52 7.05 4.73 0.09
N LEU A 53 6.89 3.91 -0.94
CA LEU A 53 6.71 2.47 -0.78
C LEU A 53 8.00 1.66 -0.89
N GLY A 54 9.11 2.32 -1.25
CA GLY A 54 10.39 1.63 -1.42
C GLY A 54 10.40 0.67 -2.59
N LEU A 55 9.71 1.01 -3.68
CA LEU A 55 9.60 0.17 -4.86
C LEU A 55 10.41 0.73 -6.03
N THR A 56 10.75 -0.14 -7.00
CA THR A 56 11.35 0.29 -8.26
C THR A 56 10.30 1.03 -9.10
N CYS A 57 10.77 1.78 -10.09
CA CYS A 57 9.86 2.46 -11.03
C CYS A 57 8.97 1.46 -11.78
N SER A 58 9.53 0.34 -12.21
CA SER A 58 8.77 -0.71 -12.89
C SER A 58 7.67 -1.29 -12.02
N ASN A 59 8.02 -1.67 -10.79
CA ASN A 59 7.04 -2.25 -9.87
C ASN A 59 5.97 -1.23 -9.48
N THR A 60 6.36 0.04 -9.34
CA THR A 60 5.42 1.12 -9.04
C THR A 60 4.43 1.32 -10.19
N SER A 61 4.90 1.30 -11.44
CA SER A 61 4.02 1.46 -12.61
C SER A 61 3.01 0.32 -12.70
N GLU A 62 3.43 -0.91 -12.45
CA GLU A 62 2.54 -2.05 -12.43
C GLU A 62 1.50 -1.94 -11.31
N LEU A 63 1.94 -1.51 -10.14
CA LEU A 63 1.08 -1.32 -8.98
C LEU A 63 0.01 -0.26 -9.26
N ILE A 64 0.42 0.88 -9.78
CA ILE A 64 -0.49 1.97 -10.12
C ILE A 64 -1.53 1.49 -11.12
N ARG A 65 -1.09 0.78 -12.17
CA ARG A 65 -2.00 0.25 -13.19
C ARG A 65 -3.04 -0.68 -12.58
N SER A 66 -2.59 -1.59 -11.71
CA SER A 66 -3.47 -2.53 -11.03
C SER A 66 -4.56 -1.84 -10.23
N VAL A 67 -4.18 -0.81 -9.47
CA VAL A 67 -5.11 -0.08 -8.61
C VAL A 67 -6.03 0.82 -9.43
N GLU A 68 -5.53 1.39 -10.55
CA GLU A 68 -6.36 2.15 -11.47
C GLU A 68 -7.43 1.26 -12.11
N GLU A 69 -7.06 0.04 -12.49
CA GLU A 69 -7.99 -0.92 -13.08
C GLU A 69 -9.12 -1.27 -12.11
N LYS A 70 -8.83 -1.26 -10.82
CA LYS A 70 -9.83 -1.47 -9.77
C LYS A 70 -10.64 -0.21 -9.47
N LYS A 71 -10.34 0.90 -10.14
CA LYS A 71 -11.02 2.19 -10.00
C LYS A 71 -10.92 2.79 -8.61
N LEU A 72 -9.82 2.50 -7.92
CA LEU A 72 -9.58 3.00 -6.57
C LEU A 72 -8.73 4.26 -6.55
N ILE A 73 -7.98 4.51 -7.61
CA ILE A 73 -7.22 5.76 -7.80
C ILE A 73 -7.49 6.31 -9.20
N ALA A 74 -7.23 7.60 -9.35
CA ALA A 74 -7.40 8.29 -10.63
C ALA A 74 -6.22 9.21 -10.90
N ARG A 75 -5.95 9.44 -12.16
CA ARG A 75 -4.90 10.36 -12.60
C ARG A 75 -5.42 11.77 -12.60
N ILE A 76 -4.57 12.70 -12.14
CA ILE A 76 -4.84 14.13 -12.20
C ILE A 76 -3.72 14.78 -12.97
N ILE A 77 -4.04 15.43 -14.08
CA ILE A 77 -3.06 16.12 -14.90
C ILE A 77 -2.85 17.51 -14.30
N GLY A 78 -1.60 17.92 -14.12
CA GLY A 78 -1.29 19.24 -13.61
C GLY A 78 -1.78 20.35 -14.52
N LYS A 79 -2.35 21.41 -13.95
CA LYS A 79 -2.90 22.54 -14.73
C LYS A 79 -1.79 23.40 -15.31
N VAL A 80 -0.67 23.50 -14.63
CA VAL A 80 0.46 24.37 -15.04
C VAL A 80 1.46 23.60 -15.89
N ASP A 81 1.76 22.35 -15.52
CA ASP A 81 2.64 21.48 -16.28
C ASP A 81 1.92 20.17 -16.58
N LYS A 82 1.52 20.03 -17.84
CA LYS A 82 0.79 18.84 -18.31
C LYS A 82 1.63 17.55 -18.26
N ARG A 83 2.96 17.69 -18.06
CA ARG A 83 3.84 16.53 -17.92
C ARG A 83 3.83 15.99 -16.50
N GLN A 84 3.41 16.80 -15.54
CA GLN A 84 3.26 16.34 -14.15
C GLN A 84 1.93 15.63 -13.98
N MET A 85 2.02 14.33 -13.78
CA MET A 85 0.84 13.53 -13.53
C MET A 85 0.84 13.11 -12.08
N HIS A 86 -0.26 13.40 -11.41
CA HIS A 86 -0.48 13.02 -10.02
C HIS A 86 -1.56 11.97 -9.93
N PHE A 87 -1.54 11.25 -8.84
CA PHE A 87 -2.55 10.23 -8.54
C PHE A 87 -3.24 10.59 -7.24
N SER A 88 -4.52 10.31 -7.18
CA SER A 88 -5.30 10.53 -5.96
C SER A 88 -6.35 9.42 -5.82
N LEU A 89 -6.88 9.27 -4.60
CA LEU A 89 -7.94 8.31 -4.36
C LEU A 89 -9.23 8.74 -5.06
N THR A 90 -9.95 7.77 -5.62
CA THR A 90 -11.34 7.97 -5.99
C THR A 90 -12.19 7.92 -4.73
N ALA A 91 -13.48 8.27 -4.85
CA ALA A 91 -14.41 8.13 -3.74
C ALA A 91 -14.46 6.68 -3.24
N GLU A 92 -14.46 5.72 -4.18
CA GLU A 92 -14.45 4.29 -3.84
C GLU A 92 -13.18 3.89 -3.12
N GLY A 93 -12.02 4.38 -3.60
CA GLY A 93 -10.73 4.10 -2.97
C GLY A 93 -10.66 4.64 -1.56
N LYS A 94 -11.13 5.85 -1.35
CA LYS A 94 -11.15 6.47 -0.02
C LYS A 94 -12.06 5.69 0.93
N GLU A 95 -13.24 5.31 0.46
CA GLU A 95 -14.18 4.53 1.25
C GLU A 95 -13.58 3.20 1.65
N GLN A 96 -12.96 2.50 0.71
CA GLN A 96 -12.39 1.18 0.97
C GLN A 96 -11.24 1.24 1.96
N ILE A 97 -10.30 2.16 1.78
CA ILE A 97 -9.15 2.24 2.69
C ILE A 97 -9.56 2.71 4.08
N THR A 98 -10.55 3.60 4.16
CA THR A 98 -11.07 4.04 5.45
C THR A 98 -11.71 2.86 6.19
N ALA A 99 -12.48 2.03 5.49
CA ALA A 99 -13.08 0.84 6.08
C ALA A 99 -12.01 -0.15 6.55
N ILE A 100 -10.97 -0.38 5.74
CA ILE A 100 -9.87 -1.27 6.11
C ILE A 100 -9.17 -0.77 7.37
N LYS A 101 -8.89 0.52 7.46
CA LYS A 101 -8.18 1.10 8.61
C LYS A 101 -9.00 1.06 9.89
N SER A 102 -10.31 1.08 9.79
CA SER A 102 -11.19 1.04 10.96
C SER A 102 -11.56 -0.36 11.42
N THR A 103 -11.18 -1.39 10.64
CA THR A 103 -11.47 -2.78 10.96
C THR A 103 -10.30 -3.40 11.71
N THR A 104 -10.59 -4.16 12.77
CA THR A 104 -9.56 -4.93 13.47
C THR A 104 -9.24 -6.18 12.66
N HIS A 105 -7.97 -6.38 12.35
CA HIS A 105 -7.50 -7.52 11.56
C HIS A 105 -6.72 -8.48 12.43
N GLU A 106 -6.89 -9.76 12.16
CA GLU A 106 -6.04 -10.78 12.74
C GLU A 106 -4.69 -10.74 12.00
N MET A 107 -3.61 -10.59 12.74
CA MET A 107 -2.26 -10.65 12.21
C MET A 107 -1.48 -11.73 12.95
N PRO A 108 -0.51 -12.38 12.28
CA PRO A 108 0.42 -13.22 13.00
C PRO A 108 1.04 -12.47 14.18
N GLU A 109 1.23 -13.17 15.29
CA GLU A 109 1.72 -12.54 16.53
C GLU A 109 3.01 -11.75 16.32
N LEU A 110 3.94 -12.29 15.53
CA LEU A 110 5.19 -11.62 15.24
C LEU A 110 4.96 -10.23 14.61
N LEU A 111 4.03 -10.14 13.65
CA LEU A 111 3.70 -8.85 13.03
C LEU A 111 3.04 -7.90 14.02
N GLN A 112 2.19 -8.40 14.91
CA GLN A 112 1.58 -7.58 15.95
C GLN A 112 2.65 -6.93 16.82
N GLN A 113 3.68 -7.70 17.20
CA GLN A 113 4.78 -7.20 18.00
C GLN A 113 5.59 -6.14 17.26
N ILE A 114 5.88 -6.38 15.97
CA ILE A 114 6.66 -5.44 15.15
C ILE A 114 5.88 -4.14 14.95
N VAL A 115 4.62 -4.22 14.59
CA VAL A 115 3.76 -3.04 14.40
C VAL A 115 3.65 -2.24 15.70
N GLY A 116 3.52 -2.94 16.83
CA GLY A 116 3.47 -2.28 18.13
C GLY A 116 4.71 -1.46 18.45
N LEU A 117 5.90 -1.91 17.98
CA LEU A 117 7.14 -1.17 18.17
C LEU A 117 7.16 0.14 17.37
N LEU A 118 6.40 0.23 16.29
CA LEU A 118 6.34 1.41 15.43
C LEU A 118 5.29 2.42 15.88
N GLU A 119 4.42 2.04 16.79
CA GLU A 119 3.33 2.88 17.31
C GLU A 119 3.78 3.67 18.55
N LYS A 120 4.75 4.51 18.38
CA LYS A 120 5.23 5.32 19.51
C LYS A 120 4.98 6.80 19.27
#